data_6a032e3def1489aebcefe7268cc74d84
#
_entry.id   6a032e3def1489aebcefe7268cc74d84
#
_cell.length_a   1.000
_cell.length_b   1.000
_cell.length_c   1.000
_cell.angle_alpha   90.00
_cell.angle_beta   90.00
_cell.angle_gamma   90.00
#
_symmetry.space_group_name_H-M   'P 1'
#
loop_
_entity.id
_entity.type
_entity.pdbx_description
1 polymer ?
#
loop_
_entity_poly.entity_id
_entity_poly.type
_entity_poly.pdbx_seq_one_letter_code
_entity_poly.pdbx_strand_id
1 'polypeptide(L)'
;VKTALGFVIKAQTVILTAGTFLNGLIHIGEKTFGGGRAGEGASTGITENLVKVGFEAGRMKTGTPPRVDARSLDFSKMIEQPGDAVPEKFSYLSSTQPLQHQKSCYMSYTSQEVHDLLRTGFDRSPMFNGRIQSTGPRYCPSIEDKIDRFATKDRHQIFVEPEGWDTCEI
;
A
#
# COMPACT_ATOMS: atom_id res chain seq x y z
N VAL A 1 -23.53 -7.31 -15.83
CA VAL A 1 -22.48 -7.93 -15.00
C VAL A 1 -23.03 -9.21 -14.41
N LYS A 2 -22.21 -10.29 -14.41
CA LYS A 2 -22.54 -11.56 -13.73
C LYS A 2 -21.65 -11.69 -12.50
N THR A 3 -22.26 -11.93 -11.34
CA THR A 3 -21.53 -12.13 -10.09
C THR A 3 -21.04 -13.57 -9.95
N ALA A 4 -20.10 -13.83 -9.04
CA ALA A 4 -19.62 -15.17 -8.71
C ALA A 4 -20.75 -16.10 -8.21
N LEU A 5 -21.77 -15.54 -7.58
CA LEU A 5 -22.97 -16.27 -7.14
C LEU A 5 -23.99 -16.55 -8.26
N GLY A 6 -23.70 -16.13 -9.48
CA GLY A 6 -24.56 -16.38 -10.65
C GLY A 6 -25.62 -15.31 -10.92
N PHE A 7 -25.77 -14.31 -10.08
CA PHE A 7 -26.71 -13.20 -10.33
C PHE A 7 -26.27 -12.37 -11.54
N VAL A 8 -27.26 -11.99 -12.36
CA VAL A 8 -27.04 -11.12 -13.52
C VAL A 8 -27.64 -9.75 -13.25
N ILE A 9 -26.80 -8.75 -13.25
CA ILE A 9 -27.21 -7.34 -13.05
C ILE A 9 -27.11 -6.64 -14.40
N LYS A 10 -28.23 -6.11 -14.89
CA LYS A 10 -28.27 -5.26 -16.09
C LYS A 10 -28.09 -3.82 -15.66
N ALA A 11 -27.17 -3.10 -16.30
CA ALA A 11 -26.90 -1.69 -16.06
C ALA A 11 -26.52 -1.03 -17.39
N GLN A 12 -26.78 0.27 -17.50
CA GLN A 12 -26.36 1.07 -18.65
C GLN A 12 -24.85 1.34 -18.63
N THR A 13 -24.31 1.51 -17.45
CA THR A 13 -22.87 1.77 -17.21
C THR A 13 -22.37 0.94 -16.05
N VAL A 14 -21.08 0.64 -16.05
CA VAL A 14 -20.40 -0.09 -14.98
C VAL A 14 -19.14 0.68 -14.60
N ILE A 15 -18.97 0.97 -13.32
CA ILE A 15 -17.77 1.60 -12.77
C ILE A 15 -16.97 0.52 -12.06
N LEU A 16 -15.75 0.28 -12.53
CA LEU A 16 -14.84 -0.71 -11.93
C LEU A 16 -13.91 -0.03 -10.93
N THR A 17 -14.03 -0.40 -9.66
CA THR A 17 -13.23 0.13 -8.54
C THR A 17 -12.56 -1.01 -7.78
N ALA A 18 -11.91 -1.91 -8.51
CA ALA A 18 -11.45 -3.21 -8.00
C ALA A 18 -10.18 -3.15 -7.12
N GLY A 19 -9.55 -1.99 -6.97
CA GLY A 19 -8.34 -1.87 -6.17
C GLY A 19 -7.26 -2.87 -6.59
N THR A 20 -6.76 -3.65 -5.64
CA THR A 20 -5.70 -4.65 -5.82
C THR A 20 -6.24 -6.07 -6.12
N PHE A 21 -7.54 -6.23 -6.38
CA PHE A 21 -8.18 -7.55 -6.43
C PHE A 21 -8.12 -8.24 -7.80
N LEU A 22 -8.02 -7.50 -8.92
CA LEU A 22 -8.02 -8.10 -10.26
C LEU A 22 -6.81 -9.00 -10.46
N ASN A 23 -7.04 -10.33 -10.50
CA ASN A 23 -5.99 -11.34 -10.52
C ASN A 23 -4.92 -11.06 -9.44
N GLY A 24 -5.36 -10.62 -8.26
CA GLY A 24 -4.50 -10.20 -7.17
C GLY A 24 -3.53 -11.30 -6.73
N LEU A 25 -2.27 -10.94 -6.53
CA LEU A 25 -1.22 -11.83 -6.05
C LEU A 25 -0.44 -11.12 -4.95
N ILE A 26 -0.45 -11.72 -3.76
CA ILE A 26 0.25 -11.20 -2.59
C ILE A 26 1.61 -11.88 -2.48
N HIS A 27 2.64 -11.09 -2.27
CA HIS A 27 4.00 -11.55 -2.02
C HIS A 27 4.38 -11.21 -0.57
N ILE A 28 4.80 -12.21 0.20
CA ILE A 28 5.36 -12.03 1.55
C ILE A 28 6.66 -12.79 1.61
N GLY A 29 7.77 -12.07 1.53
CA GLY A 29 9.09 -12.66 1.36
C GLY A 29 9.13 -13.54 0.12
N GLU A 30 9.48 -14.80 0.29
CA GLU A 30 9.57 -15.77 -0.81
C GLU A 30 8.25 -16.49 -1.12
N LYS A 31 7.21 -16.29 -0.32
CA LYS A 31 5.90 -16.92 -0.49
C LYS A 31 4.97 -16.04 -1.30
N THR A 32 4.14 -16.69 -2.13
CA THR A 32 3.09 -16.03 -2.91
C THR A 32 1.77 -16.77 -2.77
N PHE A 33 0.68 -16.01 -2.75
CA PHE A 33 -0.67 -16.58 -2.75
C PHE A 33 -1.66 -15.63 -3.40
N GLY A 34 -2.73 -16.19 -4.00
CA GLY A 34 -3.78 -15.41 -4.63
C GLY A 34 -4.58 -14.63 -3.59
N GLY A 35 -4.76 -13.33 -3.82
CA GLY A 35 -5.53 -12.45 -2.96
C GLY A 35 -5.39 -11.00 -3.39
N GLY A 36 -6.40 -10.21 -3.09
CA GLY A 36 -6.35 -8.75 -3.27
C GLY A 36 -5.96 -8.03 -1.98
N ARG A 37 -6.22 -8.67 -0.85
CA ARG A 37 -5.94 -8.22 0.51
C ARG A 37 -5.71 -9.44 1.39
N ALA A 38 -5.01 -9.28 2.52
CA ALA A 38 -4.83 -10.36 3.49
C ALA A 38 -6.18 -10.90 3.96
N GLY A 39 -6.38 -12.22 3.83
CA GLY A 39 -7.64 -12.88 4.17
C GLY A 39 -8.75 -12.79 3.10
N GLU A 40 -8.56 -12.05 2.02
CA GLU A 40 -9.56 -11.87 0.96
C GLU A 40 -9.03 -12.36 -0.39
N GLY A 41 -9.82 -13.23 -1.05
CA GLY A 41 -9.45 -13.83 -2.32
C GLY A 41 -9.38 -12.85 -3.48
N ALA A 42 -8.62 -13.19 -4.51
CA ALA A 42 -8.53 -12.42 -5.73
C ALA A 42 -9.83 -12.48 -6.56
N SER A 43 -10.13 -11.43 -7.29
CA SER A 43 -11.17 -11.41 -8.32
C SER A 43 -10.58 -11.89 -9.65
N THR A 44 -11.03 -13.06 -10.09
CA THR A 44 -10.57 -13.69 -11.34
C THR A 44 -11.62 -13.59 -12.44
N GLY A 45 -11.19 -13.61 -13.71
CA GLY A 45 -12.06 -13.60 -14.87
C GLY A 45 -12.52 -12.22 -15.36
N ILE A 46 -12.44 -11.17 -14.53
CA ILE A 46 -12.83 -9.82 -14.94
C ILE A 46 -11.84 -9.23 -15.94
N THR A 47 -10.55 -9.33 -15.65
CA THR A 47 -9.49 -8.84 -16.54
C THR A 47 -9.57 -9.50 -17.91
N GLU A 48 -9.72 -10.81 -17.94
CA GLU A 48 -9.82 -11.59 -19.17
C GLU A 48 -11.06 -11.21 -20.00
N ASN A 49 -12.17 -10.91 -19.32
CA ASN A 49 -13.38 -10.44 -20.01
C ASN A 49 -13.21 -9.01 -20.56
N LEU A 50 -12.53 -8.13 -19.83
CA LEU A 50 -12.22 -6.79 -20.33
C LEU A 50 -11.31 -6.84 -21.56
N VAL A 51 -10.29 -7.69 -21.54
CA VAL A 51 -9.41 -7.89 -22.71
C VAL A 51 -10.22 -8.40 -23.93
N LYS A 52 -11.15 -9.33 -23.72
CA LYS A 52 -12.02 -9.85 -24.82
C LYS A 52 -12.89 -8.77 -25.45
N VAL A 53 -13.26 -7.72 -24.73
CA VAL A 53 -14.03 -6.59 -25.25
C VAL A 53 -13.16 -5.42 -25.72
N GLY A 54 -11.82 -5.62 -25.80
CA GLY A 54 -10.90 -4.69 -26.44
C GLY A 54 -10.09 -3.79 -25.48
N PHE A 55 -10.16 -4.00 -24.17
CA PHE A 55 -9.29 -3.27 -23.24
C PHE A 55 -7.89 -3.87 -23.21
N GLU A 56 -6.89 -3.01 -23.10
CA GLU A 56 -5.53 -3.44 -22.78
C GLU A 56 -5.39 -3.64 -21.27
N ALA A 57 -4.69 -4.69 -20.86
CA ALA A 57 -4.43 -4.98 -19.47
C ALA A 57 -2.94 -5.11 -19.22
N GLY A 58 -2.48 -4.55 -18.10
CA GLY A 58 -1.10 -4.67 -17.63
C GLY A 58 -1.03 -5.09 -16.18
N ARG A 59 0.15 -5.54 -15.76
CA ARG A 59 0.41 -5.90 -14.37
C ARG A 59 1.02 -4.71 -13.64
N MET A 60 0.43 -4.35 -12.51
CA MET A 60 0.98 -3.34 -11.60
C MET A 60 1.38 -3.99 -10.28
N LYS A 61 2.41 -3.46 -9.64
CA LYS A 61 2.80 -3.82 -8.28
C LYS A 61 2.60 -2.63 -7.36
N THR A 62 2.21 -2.90 -6.12
CA THR A 62 2.26 -1.93 -5.02
C THR A 62 2.96 -2.54 -3.83
N GLY A 63 3.68 -1.74 -3.05
CA GLY A 63 4.29 -2.15 -1.79
C GLY A 63 3.35 -1.87 -0.63
N THR A 64 3.37 -2.74 0.37
CA THR A 64 2.69 -2.52 1.64
C THR A 64 3.76 -2.39 2.72
N PRO A 65 3.77 -1.31 3.53
CA PRO A 65 4.70 -1.18 4.64
C PRO A 65 4.43 -2.25 5.70
N PRO A 66 5.45 -2.67 6.48
CA PRO A 66 5.24 -3.58 7.58
C PRO A 66 4.38 -2.92 8.67
N ARG A 67 3.55 -3.71 9.34
CA ARG A 67 2.82 -3.30 10.53
C ARG A 67 3.64 -3.68 11.75
N VAL A 68 3.71 -2.78 12.71
CA VAL A 68 4.43 -2.99 13.97
C VAL A 68 3.57 -2.62 15.16
N ASP A 69 3.89 -3.15 16.32
CA ASP A 69 3.22 -2.77 17.56
C ASP A 69 3.77 -1.43 18.06
N ALA A 70 2.94 -0.41 18.13
CA ALA A 70 3.34 0.92 18.59
C ALA A 70 4.02 0.91 19.96
N ARG A 71 3.65 -0.03 20.83
CA ARG A 71 4.23 -0.19 22.16
C ARG A 71 5.70 -0.64 22.15
N SER A 72 6.17 -1.17 21.02
CA SER A 72 7.56 -1.55 20.79
C SER A 72 8.44 -0.41 20.28
N LEU A 73 7.87 0.75 19.99
CA LEU A 73 8.58 1.89 19.41
C LEU A 73 8.92 2.95 20.45
N ASP A 74 10.10 3.55 20.29
CA ASP A 74 10.52 4.69 21.10
C ASP A 74 10.24 6.01 20.36
N PHE A 75 9.05 6.55 20.56
CA PHE A 75 8.61 7.79 19.93
C PHE A 75 9.43 9.02 20.35
N SER A 76 10.14 8.95 21.48
CA SER A 76 11.00 10.07 21.93
C SER A 76 12.17 10.33 20.97
N LYS A 77 12.51 9.36 20.10
CA LYS A 77 13.55 9.45 19.09
C LYS A 77 13.04 9.88 17.73
N MET A 78 11.75 10.17 17.62
CA MET A 78 11.09 10.52 16.37
C MET A 78 10.61 11.98 16.39
N ILE A 79 10.39 12.52 15.22
CA ILE A 79 9.83 13.87 15.07
C ILE A 79 8.31 13.74 14.95
N GLU A 80 7.60 14.27 15.93
CA GLU A 80 6.14 14.28 15.86
C GLU A 80 5.65 15.14 14.71
N GLN A 81 4.67 14.63 13.98
CA GLN A 81 3.94 15.30 12.91
C GLN A 81 2.47 15.40 13.35
N PRO A 82 2.10 16.46 14.07
CA PRO A 82 0.72 16.65 14.48
C PRO A 82 -0.17 16.94 13.26
N GLY A 83 -1.45 16.74 13.42
CA GLY A 83 -2.43 17.21 12.44
C GLY A 83 -2.51 18.74 12.38
N ASP A 84 -3.38 19.23 11.50
CA ASP A 84 -3.58 20.66 11.33
C ASP A 84 -4.06 21.35 12.63
N ALA A 85 -3.51 22.53 12.92
CA ALA A 85 -3.94 23.32 14.07
C ALA A 85 -5.43 23.71 14.00
N VAL A 86 -5.92 23.90 12.79
CA VAL A 86 -7.35 24.13 12.50
C VAL A 86 -7.76 23.11 11.43
N PRO A 87 -8.25 21.92 11.84
CA PRO A 87 -8.62 20.89 10.89
C PRO A 87 -9.80 21.31 10.02
N GLU A 88 -9.70 21.04 8.74
CA GLU A 88 -10.81 21.20 7.82
C GLU A 88 -11.60 19.91 7.65
N LYS A 89 -12.85 20.02 7.21
CA LYS A 89 -13.67 18.84 6.94
C LYS A 89 -13.45 18.33 5.52
N PHE A 90 -13.54 17.01 5.34
CA PHE A 90 -13.42 16.36 4.03
C PHE A 90 -14.70 16.41 3.17
N SER A 91 -15.75 17.07 3.65
CA SER A 91 -17.03 17.17 2.94
C SER A 91 -17.53 18.59 2.96
N TYR A 92 -18.10 19.03 1.83
CA TYR A 92 -18.79 20.32 1.71
C TYR A 92 -20.20 20.31 2.32
N LEU A 93 -20.73 19.15 2.74
CA LEU A 93 -22.04 19.06 3.39
C LEU A 93 -22.02 19.85 4.70
N SER A 94 -23.07 20.63 4.94
CA SER A 94 -23.23 21.45 6.15
C SER A 94 -23.35 20.61 7.44
N SER A 95 -23.84 19.37 7.29
CA SER A 95 -23.98 18.42 8.41
C SER A 95 -22.67 17.80 8.90
N THR A 96 -21.59 17.88 8.12
CA THR A 96 -20.28 17.37 8.54
C THR A 96 -19.52 18.41 9.36
N GLN A 97 -18.76 17.92 10.33
CA GLN A 97 -17.90 18.74 11.19
C GLN A 97 -16.43 18.35 10.98
N PRO A 98 -15.48 19.26 11.19
CA PRO A 98 -14.07 18.91 11.27
C PRO A 98 -13.80 17.87 12.35
N LEU A 99 -12.75 17.09 12.18
CA LEU A 99 -12.31 16.13 13.19
C LEU A 99 -11.88 16.86 14.47
N GLN A 100 -12.48 16.52 15.61
CA GLN A 100 -12.19 17.16 16.88
C GLN A 100 -10.88 16.65 17.52
N HIS A 101 -10.55 15.39 17.28
CA HIS A 101 -9.35 14.75 17.80
C HIS A 101 -8.55 14.20 16.64
N GLN A 102 -7.25 14.45 16.65
CA GLN A 102 -6.33 13.98 15.64
C GLN A 102 -5.27 13.09 16.29
N LYS A 103 -4.81 12.07 15.57
CA LYS A 103 -3.63 11.31 15.95
C LYS A 103 -2.43 11.87 15.19
N SER A 104 -1.31 12.05 15.89
CA SER A 104 -0.05 12.43 15.26
C SER A 104 0.54 11.23 14.50
N CYS A 105 1.18 11.52 13.39
CA CYS A 105 2.17 10.64 12.77
C CYS A 105 3.56 10.99 13.33
N TYR A 106 4.53 10.12 13.09
CA TYR A 106 5.90 10.34 13.54
C TYR A 106 6.85 10.12 12.37
N MET A 107 7.93 10.87 12.35
CA MET A 107 8.93 10.80 11.31
C MET A 107 10.26 10.35 11.90
N SER A 108 10.88 9.38 11.25
CA SER A 108 12.21 8.89 11.53
C SER A 108 13.02 8.81 10.23
N TYR A 109 14.26 8.38 10.33
CA TYR A 109 15.17 8.25 9.19
C TYR A 109 15.89 6.91 9.24
N THR A 110 16.16 6.37 8.08
CA THR A 110 17.13 5.27 7.95
C THR A 110 18.54 5.77 8.16
N SER A 111 19.49 4.86 8.42
CA SER A 111 20.93 5.09 8.44
C SER A 111 21.62 4.29 7.34
N GLN A 112 22.91 4.56 7.12
CA GLN A 112 23.71 3.77 6.18
C GLN A 112 23.79 2.30 6.60
N GLU A 113 23.89 2.01 7.89
CA GLU A 113 23.88 0.64 8.43
C GLU A 113 22.59 -0.10 8.07
N VAL A 114 21.44 0.60 8.18
CA VAL A 114 20.15 0.04 7.77
C VAL A 114 20.13 -0.21 6.26
N HIS A 115 20.69 0.69 5.45
CA HIS A 115 20.77 0.50 4.00
C HIS A 115 21.60 -0.73 3.64
N ASP A 116 22.75 -0.91 4.30
CA ASP A 116 23.66 -2.02 4.05
C ASP A 116 23.01 -3.34 4.47
N LEU A 117 22.31 -3.36 5.61
CA LEU A 117 21.53 -4.52 6.04
C LEU A 117 20.42 -4.88 5.04
N LEU A 118 19.66 -3.91 4.56
CA LEU A 118 18.57 -4.15 3.61
C LEU A 118 19.07 -4.64 2.25
N ARG A 119 20.24 -4.17 1.79
CA ARG A 119 20.86 -4.66 0.56
C ARG A 119 21.17 -6.15 0.60
N THR A 120 21.49 -6.72 1.77
CA THR A 120 21.74 -8.15 1.91
C THR A 120 20.52 -9.03 1.60
N GLY A 121 19.33 -8.44 1.52
CA GLY A 121 18.08 -9.14 1.23
C GLY A 121 17.57 -8.94 -0.20
N PHE A 122 18.25 -8.18 -1.04
CA PHE A 122 17.77 -7.83 -2.38
C PHE A 122 17.61 -9.04 -3.31
N ASP A 123 18.50 -10.01 -3.22
CA ASP A 123 18.44 -11.28 -3.98
C ASP A 123 17.20 -12.11 -3.65
N ARG A 124 16.63 -11.94 -2.45
CA ARG A 124 15.41 -12.59 -2.00
C ARG A 124 14.16 -11.75 -2.22
N SER A 125 14.31 -10.44 -2.46
CA SER A 125 13.18 -9.56 -2.71
C SER A 125 12.50 -9.90 -4.04
N PRO A 126 11.17 -10.12 -4.06
CA PRO A 126 10.44 -10.38 -5.29
C PRO A 126 10.58 -9.29 -6.35
N MET A 127 10.93 -8.08 -5.93
CA MET A 127 11.15 -6.93 -6.82
C MET A 127 12.46 -7.02 -7.61
N PHE A 128 13.50 -7.60 -7.00
CA PHE A 128 14.85 -7.64 -7.58
C PHE A 128 15.20 -9.01 -8.17
N ASN A 129 14.53 -10.08 -7.71
CA ASN A 129 14.81 -11.44 -8.20
C ASN A 129 13.99 -11.84 -9.45
N GLY A 130 13.27 -10.91 -10.06
CA GLY A 130 12.49 -11.14 -11.29
C GLY A 130 11.15 -11.84 -11.11
N ARG A 131 10.72 -12.16 -9.88
CA ARG A 131 9.40 -12.75 -9.61
C ARG A 131 8.25 -11.79 -9.93
N ILE A 132 8.44 -10.51 -9.71
CA ILE A 132 7.48 -9.47 -10.07
C ILE A 132 7.94 -8.82 -11.37
N GLN A 133 7.26 -9.15 -12.47
CA GLN A 133 7.43 -8.50 -13.76
C GLN A 133 6.29 -7.50 -13.97
N SER A 134 6.42 -6.34 -13.37
CA SER A 134 5.39 -5.30 -13.46
C SER A 134 5.98 -3.91 -13.28
N THR A 135 5.23 -2.90 -13.72
CA THR A 135 5.57 -1.51 -13.50
C THR A 135 5.03 -1.08 -12.13
N GLY A 136 5.91 -0.55 -11.28
CA GLY A 136 5.48 0.07 -10.02
C GLY A 136 4.77 1.41 -10.28
N PRO A 137 3.84 1.84 -9.42
CA PRO A 137 3.25 3.17 -9.50
C PRO A 137 4.34 4.24 -9.27
N ARG A 138 4.22 5.35 -10.00
CA ARG A 138 5.25 6.41 -10.01
C ARG A 138 5.56 7.00 -8.62
N TYR A 139 4.54 7.07 -7.76
CA TYR A 139 4.60 7.80 -6.49
C TYR A 139 4.60 6.93 -5.23
N CYS A 140 4.81 5.62 -5.38
CA CYS A 140 4.87 4.70 -4.24
C CYS A 140 6.15 3.86 -4.29
N PRO A 141 7.34 4.46 -4.12
CA PRO A 141 8.58 3.71 -4.05
C PRO A 141 8.63 2.96 -2.72
N SER A 142 8.95 1.67 -2.78
CA SER A 142 9.28 0.88 -1.60
C SER A 142 10.61 1.35 -0.99
N ILE A 143 10.94 0.88 0.21
CA ILE A 143 12.22 1.21 0.83
C ILE A 143 13.39 0.66 -0.02
N GLU A 144 13.21 -0.50 -0.64
CA GLU A 144 14.19 -1.09 -1.55
C GLU A 144 14.44 -0.18 -2.76
N ASP A 145 13.37 0.35 -3.39
CA ASP A 145 13.47 1.32 -4.47
C ASP A 145 14.24 2.58 -4.06
N LYS A 146 14.01 3.06 -2.82
CA LYS A 146 14.71 4.24 -2.31
C LYS A 146 16.20 3.97 -2.13
N ILE A 147 16.56 2.82 -1.57
CA ILE A 147 17.95 2.43 -1.30
C ILE A 147 18.71 2.14 -2.59
N ASP A 148 18.05 1.61 -3.61
CA ASP A 148 18.66 1.32 -4.90
C ASP A 148 18.78 2.59 -5.75
N ARG A 149 17.67 3.25 -6.05
CA ARG A 149 17.63 4.40 -6.98
C ARG A 149 18.28 5.67 -6.41
N PHE A 150 18.28 5.81 -5.10
CA PHE A 150 18.85 6.97 -4.40
C PHE A 150 19.97 6.57 -3.45
N ALA A 151 20.80 5.63 -3.89
CA ALA A 151 21.89 5.04 -3.11
C ALA A 151 22.92 6.06 -2.59
N THR A 152 23.01 7.25 -3.20
CA THR A 152 23.90 8.34 -2.77
C THR A 152 23.38 9.12 -1.57
N LYS A 153 22.15 8.86 -1.12
CA LYS A 153 21.59 9.51 0.07
C LYS A 153 21.96 8.74 1.32
N ASP A 154 22.48 9.46 2.30
CA ASP A 154 22.88 8.87 3.61
C ASP A 154 21.69 8.36 4.42
N ARG A 155 20.50 8.91 4.16
CA ARG A 155 19.28 8.55 4.89
C ARG A 155 18.03 8.77 4.04
N HIS A 156 17.00 7.97 4.32
CA HIS A 156 15.66 8.11 3.76
C HIS A 156 14.66 8.34 4.89
N GLN A 157 13.68 9.17 4.61
CA GLN A 157 12.59 9.47 5.52
C GLN A 157 11.63 8.28 5.64
N ILE A 158 11.26 7.95 6.87
CA ILE A 158 10.28 6.93 7.25
C ILE A 158 9.18 7.62 8.03
N PHE A 159 7.95 7.41 7.62
CA PHE A 159 6.77 7.78 8.38
C PHE A 159 6.24 6.59 9.16
N VAL A 160 5.86 6.85 10.39
CA VAL A 160 5.22 5.93 11.30
C VAL A 160 3.81 6.47 11.53
N GLU A 161 2.82 5.74 11.03
CA GLU A 161 1.45 6.21 10.88
C GLU A 161 0.47 5.25 11.58
N PRO A 162 -0.42 5.74 12.47
CA PRO A 162 -1.41 4.88 13.11
C PRO A 162 -2.36 4.22 12.11
N GLU A 163 -2.60 2.92 12.23
CA GLU A 163 -3.57 2.20 11.40
C GLU A 163 -5.03 2.53 11.74
N GLY A 164 -5.30 3.00 12.94
CA GLY A 164 -6.65 3.32 13.38
C GLY A 164 -6.72 3.88 14.79
N TRP A 165 -7.95 4.15 15.25
CA TRP A 165 -8.19 4.75 16.57
C TRP A 165 -8.08 3.74 17.71
N ASP A 166 -8.54 2.51 17.49
CA ASP A 166 -8.74 1.48 18.51
C ASP A 166 -7.73 0.33 18.39
N THR A 167 -6.56 0.61 17.83
CA THR A 167 -5.49 -0.37 17.66
C THR A 167 -4.14 0.20 18.08
N CYS A 168 -3.25 -0.68 18.53
CA CYS A 168 -1.81 -0.39 18.70
C CYS A 168 -0.99 -0.69 17.43
N GLU A 169 -1.63 -1.04 16.34
CA GLU A 169 -0.97 -1.30 15.06
C GLU A 169 -0.64 0.02 14.36
N ILE A 170 0.59 0.12 13.87
CA ILE A 170 1.16 1.32 13.29
C ILE A 170 2.00 0.96 12.06
#